data_3a1515da373181a401b56704b2c7df62
#
_entry.id   3a1515da373181a401b56704b2c7df62
#
_cell.length_a   1.000
_cell.length_b   1.000
_cell.length_c   1.000
_cell.angle_alpha   90.00
_cell.angle_beta   90.00
_cell.angle_gamma   90.00
#
_symmetry.space_group_name_H-M   'P 1'
#
loop_
_entity.id
_entity.type
_entity.pdbx_description
1 polymer ?
#
loop_
_entity_poly.entity_id
_entity_poly.type
_entity_poly.pdbx_seq_one_letter_code
_entity_poly.pdbx_strand_id
1 'polypeptide(L)'
;IFDYSKIWMDSIVHKTARGEKRFDLVNTNKFLNMYTGATGLKTGYTSTAKYCMSATAEREGIQLIAVIMGGETKDIRNGDACRLLDYGYSKCRKYVDNTVIKENKLSVDKGISDYVTIKTESKFESILIGSESEDNVSKKVKIKDNITAPVKKGDELGEICYYAGDRCMGKVTIYADERVDA
;
A
#
# COMPACT_ATOMS: atom_id res chain seq x y z
N ILE A 1 11.34 7.21 -2.75
CA ILE A 1 11.16 8.27 -3.76
C ILE A 1 10.14 9.31 -3.31
N PHE A 2 9.07 8.92 -2.66
CA PHE A 2 8.01 9.84 -2.19
C PHE A 2 8.50 10.87 -1.19
N ASP A 3 9.52 10.56 -0.38
CA ASP A 3 10.10 11.52 0.57
C ASP A 3 10.73 12.71 -0.14
N TYR A 4 11.27 12.49 -1.34
CA TYR A 4 11.90 13.53 -2.15
C TYR A 4 10.92 14.20 -3.12
N SER A 5 10.00 13.44 -3.73
CA SER A 5 9.11 13.96 -4.77
C SER A 5 8.14 15.03 -4.28
N LYS A 6 7.81 15.04 -3.00
CA LYS A 6 6.93 16.02 -2.34
C LYS A 6 7.65 17.30 -1.86
N ILE A 7 8.99 17.34 -1.91
CA ILE A 7 9.73 18.54 -1.54
C ILE A 7 9.46 19.63 -2.57
N TRP A 8 8.91 20.77 -2.11
CA TRP A 8 8.60 21.90 -2.98
C TRP A 8 9.82 22.78 -3.25
N MET A 9 10.60 23.06 -2.22
CA MET A 9 11.81 23.90 -2.31
C MET A 9 12.96 23.27 -1.54
N ASP A 10 14.16 23.39 -2.10
CA ASP A 10 15.41 22.97 -1.46
C ASP A 10 16.54 23.89 -1.93
N SER A 11 17.73 23.75 -1.37
CA SER A 11 18.92 24.51 -1.80
C SER A 11 20.17 23.65 -1.77
N ILE A 12 21.04 23.90 -2.73
CA ILE A 12 22.38 23.30 -2.79
C ILE A 12 23.45 24.37 -2.68
N VAL A 13 24.54 24.04 -1.98
CA VAL A 13 25.72 24.88 -1.90
C VAL A 13 26.81 24.28 -2.78
N HIS A 14 27.16 24.98 -3.82
CA HIS A 14 28.26 24.59 -4.70
C HIS A 14 29.55 25.27 -4.22
N LYS A 15 30.52 24.45 -3.78
CA LYS A 15 31.83 24.89 -3.33
C LYS A 15 32.84 24.83 -4.49
N THR A 16 33.47 25.93 -4.78
CA THR A 16 34.52 26.03 -5.80
C THR A 16 35.78 26.67 -5.21
N ALA A 17 36.88 26.60 -5.93
CA ALA A 17 38.11 27.31 -5.56
C ALA A 17 37.94 28.85 -5.45
N ARG A 18 36.85 29.38 -6.03
CA ARG A 18 36.51 30.83 -6.02
C ARG A 18 35.51 31.19 -4.91
N GLY A 19 35.10 30.23 -4.06
CA GLY A 19 34.14 30.43 -2.99
C GLY A 19 32.91 29.56 -3.11
N GLU A 20 31.95 29.79 -2.20
CA GLU A 20 30.70 29.08 -2.13
C GLU A 20 29.58 29.88 -2.83
N LYS A 21 28.70 29.16 -3.55
CA LYS A 21 27.49 29.73 -4.14
C LYS A 21 26.28 28.86 -3.83
N ARG A 22 25.24 29.45 -3.24
CA ARG A 22 23.97 28.80 -2.99
C ARG A 22 23.07 28.91 -4.22
N PHE A 23 22.40 27.80 -4.53
CA PHE A 23 21.37 27.72 -5.55
C PHE A 23 20.07 27.19 -4.90
N ASP A 24 19.01 27.98 -5.04
CA ASP A 24 17.68 27.55 -4.60
C ASP A 24 17.02 26.76 -5.73
N LEU A 25 16.47 25.63 -5.36
CA LEU A 25 15.78 24.68 -6.25
C LEU A 25 14.29 24.71 -5.95
N VAL A 26 13.48 24.78 -7.01
CA VAL A 26 12.01 24.73 -6.89
C VAL A 26 11.49 23.55 -7.71
N ASN A 27 10.60 22.77 -7.13
CA ASN A 27 9.99 21.65 -7.82
C ASN A 27 9.13 22.16 -8.99
N THR A 28 9.40 21.63 -10.17
CA THR A 28 8.67 22.01 -11.39
C THR A 28 7.30 21.33 -11.51
N ASN A 29 7.01 20.33 -10.65
CA ASN A 29 5.74 19.66 -10.63
C ASN A 29 4.68 20.47 -9.87
N LYS A 30 4.02 21.39 -10.55
CA LYS A 30 2.99 22.26 -9.97
C LYS A 30 1.78 21.48 -9.41
N PHE A 31 1.58 20.22 -9.82
CA PHE A 31 0.52 19.36 -9.32
C PHE A 31 0.55 19.21 -7.78
N LEU A 32 1.75 19.26 -7.18
CA LEU A 32 1.92 19.20 -5.72
C LEU A 32 1.12 20.27 -4.96
N ASN A 33 0.99 21.48 -5.55
CA ASN A 33 0.26 22.59 -4.94
C ASN A 33 -1.17 22.74 -5.48
N MET A 34 -1.54 21.94 -6.49
CA MET A 34 -2.87 22.00 -7.10
C MET A 34 -3.85 20.99 -6.53
N TYR A 35 -3.35 19.85 -6.04
CA TYR A 35 -4.19 18.73 -5.65
C TYR A 35 -3.97 18.35 -4.18
N THR A 36 -5.05 18.33 -3.40
CA THR A 36 -5.01 17.96 -1.98
C THR A 36 -4.56 16.51 -1.81
N GLY A 37 -3.53 16.31 -0.99
CA GLY A 37 -2.93 14.99 -0.76
C GLY A 37 -1.90 14.59 -1.81
N ALA A 38 -1.53 15.46 -2.77
CA ALA A 38 -0.50 15.15 -3.77
C ALA A 38 0.85 14.81 -3.11
N THR A 39 1.45 13.68 -3.54
CA THR A 39 2.75 13.18 -3.07
C THR A 39 3.82 13.16 -4.16
N GLY A 40 3.44 13.47 -5.39
CA GLY A 40 4.38 13.53 -6.52
C GLY A 40 3.68 13.20 -7.84
N LEU A 41 4.35 12.59 -8.82
CA LEU A 41 5.70 12.00 -8.77
C LEU A 41 6.61 12.69 -9.79
N LYS A 42 6.31 12.52 -11.11
CA LYS A 42 7.17 12.95 -12.20
C LYS A 42 6.39 13.53 -13.38
N THR A 43 6.86 14.64 -13.91
CA THR A 43 6.37 15.24 -15.16
C THR A 43 7.37 15.03 -16.29
N GLY A 44 6.88 14.94 -17.53
CA GLY A 44 7.72 14.84 -18.72
C GLY A 44 7.09 15.55 -19.91
N TYR A 45 7.93 15.92 -20.88
CA TYR A 45 7.52 16.50 -22.15
C TYR A 45 8.52 16.15 -23.24
N THR A 46 8.00 15.78 -24.41
CA THR A 46 8.71 15.80 -25.67
C THR A 46 7.74 16.31 -26.76
N SER A 47 8.26 16.75 -27.88
CA SER A 47 7.42 17.19 -29.02
C SER A 47 6.45 16.10 -29.52
N THR A 48 6.86 14.85 -29.44
CA THR A 48 6.06 13.68 -29.87
C THR A 48 5.11 13.22 -28.78
N ALA A 49 5.60 13.01 -27.55
CA ALA A 49 4.79 12.49 -26.45
C ALA A 49 3.92 13.54 -25.76
N LYS A 50 4.10 14.84 -26.10
CA LYS A 50 3.39 15.96 -25.47
C LYS A 50 3.64 16.00 -23.95
N TYR A 51 2.69 16.52 -23.18
CA TYR A 51 2.82 16.63 -21.72
C TYR A 51 2.35 15.34 -21.04
N CYS A 52 3.27 14.71 -20.34
CA CYS A 52 3.03 13.47 -19.60
C CYS A 52 3.25 13.68 -18.10
N MET A 53 2.59 12.87 -17.27
CA MET A 53 2.77 12.88 -15.83
C MET A 53 2.41 11.51 -15.22
N SER A 54 3.21 11.09 -14.25
CA SER A 54 2.78 10.16 -13.23
C SER A 54 2.44 10.98 -11.98
N ALA A 55 1.16 11.07 -11.65
CA ALA A 55 0.65 11.78 -10.48
C ALA A 55 0.36 10.80 -9.37
N THR A 56 0.73 11.15 -8.14
CA THR A 56 0.43 10.34 -6.95
C THR A 56 -0.20 11.21 -5.88
N ALA A 57 -1.16 10.64 -5.17
CA ALA A 57 -1.80 11.31 -4.04
C ALA A 57 -2.18 10.30 -2.97
N GLU A 58 -2.26 10.74 -1.73
CA GLU A 58 -2.70 9.97 -0.58
C GLU A 58 -3.75 10.74 0.20
N ARG A 59 -4.91 10.10 0.46
CA ARG A 59 -6.00 10.60 1.29
C ARG A 59 -6.52 9.48 2.16
N GLU A 60 -6.67 9.72 3.45
CA GLU A 60 -7.25 8.76 4.43
C GLU A 60 -6.58 7.38 4.40
N GLY A 61 -5.28 7.34 4.11
CA GLY A 61 -4.50 6.10 3.99
C GLY A 61 -4.73 5.32 2.68
N ILE A 62 -5.43 5.90 1.71
CA ILE A 62 -5.56 5.36 0.34
C ILE A 62 -4.58 6.11 -0.56
N GLN A 63 -3.64 5.38 -1.14
CA GLN A 63 -2.70 5.92 -2.12
C GLN A 63 -3.14 5.55 -3.54
N LEU A 64 -3.25 6.56 -4.40
CA LEU A 64 -3.61 6.38 -5.81
C LEU A 64 -2.52 6.92 -6.72
N ILE A 65 -2.43 6.32 -7.90
CA ILE A 65 -1.51 6.72 -8.98
C ILE A 65 -2.34 6.94 -10.24
N ALA A 66 -2.17 8.13 -10.84
CA ALA A 66 -2.73 8.44 -12.15
C ALA A 66 -1.61 8.69 -13.17
N VAL A 67 -1.68 8.05 -14.31
CA VAL A 67 -0.71 8.22 -15.40
C VAL A 67 -1.40 8.93 -16.57
N ILE A 68 -0.90 10.12 -16.90
CA ILE A 68 -1.39 10.93 -18.02
C ILE A 68 -0.33 10.95 -19.10
N MET A 69 -0.74 10.68 -20.33
CA MET A 69 0.11 10.74 -21.51
C MET A 69 -0.56 11.59 -22.60
N GLY A 70 0.25 12.32 -23.38
CA GLY A 70 -0.22 13.02 -24.55
C GLY A 70 -1.06 14.27 -24.29
N GLY A 71 -1.02 14.87 -23.09
CA GLY A 71 -1.73 16.11 -22.81
C GLY A 71 -1.25 17.24 -23.72
N GLU A 72 -2.17 17.97 -24.39
CA GLU A 72 -1.80 19.05 -25.29
C GLU A 72 -1.13 20.24 -24.58
N THR A 73 -1.52 20.50 -23.34
CA THR A 73 -0.94 21.55 -22.48
C THR A 73 -0.66 21.03 -21.07
N LYS A 74 0.14 21.79 -20.31
CA LYS A 74 0.38 21.50 -18.88
C LYS A 74 -0.91 21.50 -18.06
N ASP A 75 -1.83 22.41 -18.38
CA ASP A 75 -3.08 22.57 -17.63
C ASP A 75 -4.06 21.44 -17.93
N ILE A 76 -4.19 20.99 -19.18
CA ILE A 76 -4.96 19.81 -19.55
C ILE A 76 -4.41 18.59 -18.81
N ARG A 77 -3.10 18.31 -18.89
CA ARG A 77 -2.45 17.22 -18.20
C ARG A 77 -2.74 17.23 -16.69
N ASN A 78 -2.58 18.38 -16.03
CA ASN A 78 -2.82 18.49 -14.59
C ASN A 78 -4.31 18.31 -14.27
N GLY A 79 -5.20 18.92 -15.04
CA GLY A 79 -6.64 18.79 -14.88
C GLY A 79 -7.14 17.34 -15.06
N ASP A 80 -6.58 16.62 -16.04
CA ASP A 80 -6.89 15.19 -16.26
C ASP A 80 -6.42 14.35 -15.07
N ALA A 81 -5.24 14.63 -14.53
CA ALA A 81 -4.76 13.95 -13.33
C ALA A 81 -5.67 14.17 -12.12
N CYS A 82 -6.12 15.42 -11.89
CA CYS A 82 -7.07 15.74 -10.83
C CYS A 82 -8.38 14.94 -11.01
N ARG A 83 -8.98 14.99 -12.19
CA ARG A 83 -10.24 14.29 -12.49
C ARG A 83 -10.12 12.77 -12.30
N LEU A 84 -9.00 12.19 -12.78
CA LEU A 84 -8.77 10.75 -12.66
C LEU A 84 -8.57 10.31 -11.21
N LEU A 85 -7.85 11.09 -10.41
CA LEU A 85 -7.67 10.81 -8.99
C LEU A 85 -8.97 11.00 -8.20
N ASP A 86 -9.76 12.05 -8.47
CA ASP A 86 -11.07 12.26 -7.84
C ASP A 86 -12.02 11.12 -8.17
N TYR A 87 -12.04 10.66 -9.42
CA TYR A 87 -12.78 9.47 -9.81
C TYR A 87 -12.32 8.24 -9.02
N GLY A 88 -11.01 8.00 -8.93
CA GLY A 88 -10.44 6.90 -8.14
C GLY A 88 -10.88 6.95 -6.68
N TYR A 89 -10.74 8.10 -6.02
CA TYR A 89 -11.17 8.27 -4.62
C TYR A 89 -12.68 8.10 -4.44
N SER A 90 -13.49 8.48 -5.42
CA SER A 90 -14.94 8.25 -5.37
C SER A 90 -15.32 6.75 -5.42
N LYS A 91 -14.40 5.89 -5.87
CA LYS A 91 -14.62 4.45 -6.03
C LYS A 91 -13.87 3.60 -4.99
N CYS A 92 -12.98 4.18 -4.22
CA CYS A 92 -12.17 3.47 -3.24
C CYS A 92 -12.62 3.78 -1.82
N ARG A 93 -12.68 2.76 -0.96
CA ARG A 93 -12.94 2.88 0.48
C ARG A 93 -11.96 2.03 1.25
N LYS A 94 -11.44 2.53 2.36
CA LYS A 94 -10.56 1.77 3.23
C LYS A 94 -11.37 0.71 3.98
N TYR A 95 -10.86 -0.51 4.00
CA TYR A 95 -11.35 -1.63 4.82
C TYR A 95 -10.34 -1.95 5.90
N VAL A 96 -10.79 -2.09 7.13
CA VAL A 96 -9.95 -2.45 8.28
C VAL A 96 -10.64 -3.53 9.09
N ASP A 97 -9.96 -4.65 9.30
CA ASP A 97 -10.40 -5.70 10.22
C ASP A 97 -9.43 -5.81 11.39
N ASN A 98 -9.90 -5.46 12.59
CA ASN A 98 -9.15 -5.56 13.83
C ASN A 98 -9.33 -6.92 14.53
N THR A 99 -10.15 -7.83 13.96
CA THR A 99 -10.43 -9.16 14.50
C THR A 99 -10.04 -10.22 13.47
N VAL A 100 -8.74 -10.29 13.18
CA VAL A 100 -8.21 -11.15 12.12
C VAL A 100 -8.50 -12.61 12.39
N ILE A 101 -8.27 -13.08 13.63
CA ILE A 101 -8.54 -14.46 14.06
C ILE A 101 -9.23 -14.46 15.41
N LYS A 102 -10.18 -15.39 15.60
CA LYS A 102 -10.90 -15.61 16.88
C LYS A 102 -10.29 -16.75 17.68
N GLU A 103 -9.89 -17.82 17.00
CA GLU A 103 -9.24 -18.99 17.61
C GLU A 103 -7.75 -18.71 17.76
N ASN A 104 -7.19 -19.09 18.89
CA ASN A 104 -5.78 -18.85 19.20
C ASN A 104 -4.97 -20.14 19.37
N LYS A 105 -5.52 -21.31 18.99
CA LYS A 105 -4.86 -22.61 19.09
C LYS A 105 -5.15 -23.49 17.89
N LEU A 106 -4.16 -24.29 17.50
CA LEU A 106 -4.27 -25.34 16.48
C LEU A 106 -3.79 -26.67 17.08
N SER A 107 -4.39 -27.79 16.65
CA SER A 107 -3.96 -29.13 17.05
C SER A 107 -2.58 -29.45 16.46
N VAL A 108 -1.78 -30.18 17.25
CA VAL A 108 -0.44 -30.65 16.88
C VAL A 108 -0.38 -32.15 17.13
N ASP A 109 0.05 -32.91 16.11
CA ASP A 109 0.29 -34.33 16.23
C ASP A 109 1.69 -34.62 16.80
N LYS A 110 1.81 -35.69 17.61
CA LYS A 110 3.06 -36.21 18.17
C LYS A 110 3.87 -35.17 18.97
N GLY A 111 3.20 -34.20 19.59
CA GLY A 111 3.84 -33.22 20.44
C GLY A 111 3.66 -33.54 21.93
N ILE A 112 4.51 -32.95 22.77
CA ILE A 112 4.34 -32.94 24.24
C ILE A 112 3.02 -32.23 24.60
N SER A 113 2.55 -31.29 23.75
CA SER A 113 1.26 -30.64 23.84
C SER A 113 0.41 -30.98 22.61
N ASP A 114 -0.87 -31.24 22.82
CA ASP A 114 -1.85 -31.49 21.76
C ASP A 114 -2.18 -30.22 20.93
N TYR A 115 -1.72 -29.05 21.37
CA TYR A 115 -2.04 -27.75 20.77
C TYR A 115 -0.84 -26.84 20.74
N VAL A 116 -0.79 -25.98 19.73
CA VAL A 116 0.12 -24.83 19.64
C VAL A 116 -0.69 -23.54 19.64
N THR A 117 -0.26 -22.56 20.45
CA THR A 117 -0.83 -21.21 20.42
C THR A 117 -0.37 -20.51 19.15
N ILE A 118 -1.32 -19.83 18.49
CA ILE A 118 -1.07 -19.14 17.22
C ILE A 118 -1.27 -17.65 17.36
N LYS A 119 -0.62 -16.91 16.46
CA LYS A 119 -0.79 -15.48 16.29
C LYS A 119 -0.85 -15.08 14.82
N THR A 120 -1.46 -13.93 14.59
CA THR A 120 -1.50 -13.25 13.30
C THR A 120 -1.07 -11.79 13.48
N GLU A 121 -1.03 -11.03 12.40
CA GLU A 121 -1.01 -9.58 12.50
C GLU A 121 -2.24 -9.06 13.25
N SER A 122 -2.08 -7.96 13.98
CA SER A 122 -3.14 -7.40 14.83
C SER A 122 -4.32 -6.86 14.03
N LYS A 123 -4.11 -6.52 12.76
CA LYS A 123 -5.14 -5.99 11.85
C LYS A 123 -4.85 -6.39 10.41
N PHE A 124 -5.91 -6.45 9.61
CA PHE A 124 -5.85 -6.51 8.16
C PHE A 124 -6.38 -5.21 7.56
N GLU A 125 -5.64 -4.60 6.65
CA GLU A 125 -6.04 -3.40 5.93
C GLU A 125 -6.02 -3.65 4.42
N SER A 126 -7.06 -3.17 3.72
CA SER A 126 -7.15 -3.25 2.26
C SER A 126 -8.09 -2.15 1.74
N ILE A 127 -8.38 -2.19 0.44
CA ILE A 127 -9.25 -1.23 -0.22
C ILE A 127 -10.43 -1.95 -0.86
N LEU A 128 -11.63 -1.49 -0.60
CA LEU A 128 -12.85 -1.84 -1.32
C LEU A 128 -12.99 -0.96 -2.55
N ILE A 129 -13.41 -1.54 -3.67
CA ILE A 129 -13.45 -0.87 -4.98
C ILE A 129 -14.86 -0.94 -5.56
N GLY A 130 -15.35 0.20 -6.03
CA GLY A 130 -16.64 0.30 -6.74
C GLY A 130 -17.83 -0.04 -5.86
N SER A 131 -18.55 -1.11 -6.18
CA SER A 131 -19.74 -1.58 -5.47
C SER A 131 -19.45 -2.56 -4.33
N GLU A 132 -18.19 -2.92 -4.09
CA GLU A 132 -17.82 -3.78 -2.96
C GLU A 132 -18.22 -3.13 -1.63
N SER A 133 -18.71 -3.91 -0.68
CA SER A 133 -19.10 -3.45 0.67
C SER A 133 -18.45 -4.31 1.74
N GLU A 134 -18.33 -3.77 2.95
CA GLU A 134 -17.80 -4.50 4.11
C GLU A 134 -18.61 -5.76 4.42
N ASP A 135 -19.93 -5.70 4.23
CA ASP A 135 -20.85 -6.83 4.46
C ASP A 135 -20.58 -8.02 3.53
N ASN A 136 -19.98 -7.75 2.36
CA ASN A 136 -19.65 -8.77 1.37
C ASN A 136 -18.20 -9.27 1.48
N VAL A 137 -17.48 -8.85 2.52
CA VAL A 137 -16.13 -9.37 2.77
C VAL A 137 -16.21 -10.72 3.46
N SER A 138 -15.58 -11.72 2.87
CA SER A 138 -15.45 -13.06 3.44
C SER A 138 -14.01 -13.42 3.77
N LYS A 139 -13.84 -14.24 4.82
CA LYS A 139 -12.55 -14.80 5.24
C LYS A 139 -12.53 -16.29 4.96
N LYS A 140 -11.47 -16.78 4.32
CA LYS A 140 -11.19 -18.21 4.14
C LYS A 140 -9.90 -18.54 4.89
N VAL A 141 -10.03 -19.37 5.92
CA VAL A 141 -8.89 -19.85 6.71
C VAL A 141 -8.38 -21.13 6.05
N LYS A 142 -7.08 -21.17 5.77
CA LYS A 142 -6.38 -22.33 5.26
C LYS A 142 -5.28 -22.69 6.24
N ILE A 143 -5.42 -23.81 6.93
CA ILE A 143 -4.41 -24.34 7.83
C ILE A 143 -3.61 -25.40 7.08
N LYS A 144 -2.33 -25.52 7.38
CA LYS A 144 -1.47 -26.60 6.88
C LYS A 144 -2.02 -27.95 7.37
N ASP A 145 -2.09 -28.90 6.45
CA ASP A 145 -2.47 -30.28 6.82
C ASP A 145 -1.39 -30.89 7.72
N ASN A 146 -1.83 -31.63 8.76
CA ASN A 146 -0.96 -32.41 9.64
C ASN A 146 0.19 -31.63 10.29
N ILE A 147 -0.15 -30.63 11.11
CA ILE A 147 0.85 -29.93 11.94
C ILE A 147 1.42 -30.96 12.92
N THR A 148 2.68 -31.35 12.74
CA THR A 148 3.36 -32.37 13.53
C THR A 148 4.53 -31.75 14.28
N ALA A 149 4.72 -32.12 15.54
CA ALA A 149 5.86 -31.70 16.33
C ALA A 149 7.19 -32.25 15.77
N PRO A 150 8.31 -31.55 15.95
CA PRO A 150 8.45 -30.28 16.67
C PRO A 150 7.98 -29.07 15.84
N VAL A 151 7.24 -28.16 16.47
CA VAL A 151 6.84 -26.86 15.92
C VAL A 151 7.69 -25.77 16.60
N LYS A 152 8.27 -24.89 15.82
CA LYS A 152 9.06 -23.78 16.34
C LYS A 152 8.22 -22.50 16.40
N LYS A 153 8.49 -21.66 17.40
CA LYS A 153 7.91 -20.30 17.44
C LYS A 153 8.27 -19.54 16.16
N GLY A 154 7.25 -19.00 15.49
CA GLY A 154 7.37 -18.28 14.20
C GLY A 154 7.19 -19.17 12.97
N ASP A 155 7.01 -20.49 13.12
CA ASP A 155 6.67 -21.33 11.97
C ASP A 155 5.32 -20.92 11.38
N GLU A 156 5.24 -20.86 10.07
CA GLU A 156 3.99 -20.61 9.36
C GLU A 156 3.11 -21.83 9.39
N LEU A 157 1.91 -21.70 9.94
CA LEU A 157 0.94 -22.78 10.12
C LEU A 157 -0.27 -22.68 9.21
N GLY A 158 -0.47 -21.54 8.56
CA GLY A 158 -1.58 -21.31 7.65
C GLY A 158 -1.70 -19.87 7.19
N GLU A 159 -2.79 -19.56 6.53
CA GLU A 159 -3.14 -18.23 6.05
C GLU A 159 -4.63 -17.94 6.14
N ILE A 160 -4.99 -16.67 6.31
CA ILE A 160 -6.36 -16.17 6.22
C ILE A 160 -6.43 -15.31 4.96
N CYS A 161 -7.20 -15.74 3.98
CA CYS A 161 -7.43 -15.00 2.75
C CYS A 161 -8.72 -14.19 2.86
N TYR A 162 -8.66 -12.92 2.53
CA TYR A 162 -9.79 -11.99 2.50
C TYR A 162 -10.30 -11.81 1.07
N TYR A 163 -11.61 -11.85 0.90
CA TYR A 163 -12.26 -11.71 -0.41
C TYR A 163 -13.39 -10.68 -0.34
N ALA A 164 -13.46 -9.80 -1.33
CA ALA A 164 -14.64 -9.00 -1.63
C ALA A 164 -15.30 -9.61 -2.87
N GLY A 165 -16.38 -10.37 -2.67
CA GLY A 165 -16.91 -11.25 -3.70
C GLY A 165 -15.86 -12.27 -4.17
N ASP A 166 -15.53 -12.26 -5.47
CA ASP A 166 -14.51 -13.16 -6.05
C ASP A 166 -13.08 -12.55 -6.03
N ARG A 167 -12.94 -11.27 -5.72
CA ARG A 167 -11.65 -10.61 -5.70
C ARG A 167 -10.90 -10.88 -4.40
N CYS A 168 -9.71 -11.47 -4.48
CA CYS A 168 -8.81 -11.58 -3.35
C CYS A 168 -8.28 -10.19 -2.97
N MET A 169 -8.56 -9.73 -1.75
CA MET A 169 -8.11 -8.45 -1.21
C MET A 169 -6.71 -8.52 -0.61
N GLY A 170 -6.31 -9.70 -0.17
CA GLY A 170 -5.02 -9.97 0.46
C GLY A 170 -5.11 -11.14 1.43
N LYS A 171 -4.00 -11.39 2.10
CA LYS A 171 -3.88 -12.49 3.07
C LYS A 171 -3.07 -12.08 4.28
N VAL A 172 -3.33 -12.76 5.40
CA VAL A 172 -2.58 -12.67 6.66
C VAL A 172 -2.07 -14.06 6.99
N THR A 173 -0.79 -14.17 7.33
CA THR A 173 -0.17 -15.44 7.71
C THR A 173 -0.45 -15.76 9.17
N ILE A 174 -0.69 -17.04 9.47
CA ILE A 174 -0.84 -17.59 10.81
C ILE A 174 0.49 -18.19 11.22
N TYR A 175 1.02 -17.76 12.35
CA TYR A 175 2.30 -18.22 12.91
C TYR A 175 2.10 -18.94 14.24
N ALA A 176 2.99 -19.89 14.54
CA ALA A 176 3.13 -20.42 15.89
C ALA A 176 3.64 -19.32 16.82
N ASP A 177 2.98 -19.08 17.96
CA ASP A 177 3.42 -18.11 18.96
C ASP A 177 4.30 -18.74 20.05
N GLU A 178 4.34 -20.03 20.11
CA GLU A 178 5.18 -20.82 21.04
C GLU A 178 5.83 -22.00 20.32
N ARG A 179 6.75 -22.68 21.01
CA ARG A 179 7.38 -23.92 20.57
C ARG A 179 6.61 -25.11 21.16
N VAL A 180 6.44 -26.18 20.37
CA VAL A 180 5.96 -27.48 20.84
C VAL A 180 7.00 -28.53 20.46
N ASP A 181 7.57 -29.20 21.44
CA ASP A 181 8.53 -30.28 21.24
C ASP A 181 7.81 -31.63 20.96
N ALA A 182 8.54 -32.55 20.31
CA ALA A 182 8.07 -33.91 20.04
C ALA A 182 8.16 -34.81 21.25
#